data_f62341952fee50c42f67a4fc4691de05
#
_entry.id   f62341952fee50c42f67a4fc4691de05
#
_cell.length_a   1.000
_cell.length_b   1.000
_cell.length_c   1.000
_cell.angle_alpha   90.00
_cell.angle_beta   90.00
_cell.angle_gamma   90.00
#
_symmetry.space_group_name_H-M   'P 1'
#
loop_
_entity.id
_entity.type
_entity.pdbx_description
1 polymer ?
#
loop_
_entity_poly.entity_id
_entity_poly.type
_entity_poly.pdbx_seq_one_letter_code
_entity_poly.pdbx_strand_id
1 'polypeptide(L)'
;MRLTDRSKELFAASLKHIPGGVNSPVRAFRAVGGEPFFVDRAKGAHIWDVDGNDYIDYVGTWGPAILGHAHPGIIQAVQSQLLKKIILN
;
A
#
# COMPACT_ATOMS: atom_id res chain seq x y z
N MET A 1 -20.06 5.10 -7.97
CA MET A 1 -18.94 5.93 -7.50
C MET A 1 -18.36 5.31 -6.23
N ARG A 2 -17.05 5.17 -6.14
CA ARG A 2 -16.40 4.64 -4.95
C ARG A 2 -16.27 5.72 -3.90
N LEU A 3 -16.49 5.35 -2.63
CA LEU A 3 -16.24 6.25 -1.50
C LEU A 3 -14.73 6.34 -1.28
N THR A 4 -14.22 7.54 -1.07
CA THR A 4 -12.78 7.77 -0.86
C THR A 4 -12.50 8.77 0.28
N ASP A 5 -13.47 8.98 1.15
CA ASP A 5 -13.38 10.01 2.17
C ASP A 5 -12.22 9.79 3.14
N ARG A 6 -12.00 8.55 3.57
CA ARG A 6 -10.90 8.22 4.47
C ARG A 6 -9.54 8.43 3.81
N SER A 7 -9.40 8.05 2.54
CA SER A 7 -8.18 8.31 1.78
C SER A 7 -7.90 9.79 1.67
N LYS A 8 -8.92 10.60 1.43
CA LYS A 8 -8.77 12.06 1.35
C LYS A 8 -8.31 12.66 2.67
N GLU A 9 -8.86 12.21 3.80
CA GLU A 9 -8.40 12.62 5.12
C GLU A 9 -6.94 12.29 5.35
N LEU A 10 -6.54 11.06 5.05
CA LEU A 10 -5.18 10.60 5.22
C LEU A 10 -4.21 11.35 4.31
N PHE A 11 -4.61 11.62 3.09
CA PHE A 11 -3.79 12.40 2.16
C PHE A 11 -3.58 13.82 2.65
N ALA A 12 -4.64 14.47 3.12
CA ALA A 12 -4.54 15.80 3.71
C ALA A 12 -3.58 15.82 4.91
N ALA A 13 -3.64 14.81 5.77
CA ALA A 13 -2.71 14.67 6.88
C ALA A 13 -1.28 14.44 6.41
N SER A 14 -1.09 13.60 5.39
CA SER A 14 0.23 13.28 4.85
C SER A 14 0.91 14.50 4.22
N LEU A 15 0.16 15.37 3.56
CA LEU A 15 0.70 16.60 2.97
C LEU A 15 1.38 17.51 3.99
N LYS A 16 0.99 17.42 5.27
CA LYS A 16 1.60 18.19 6.36
C LYS A 16 2.98 17.68 6.76
N HIS A 17 3.30 16.42 6.44
CA HIS A 17 4.51 15.75 6.94
C HIS A 17 5.44 15.27 5.83
N ILE A 18 4.91 14.98 4.65
CA ILE A 18 5.66 14.38 3.54
C ILE A 18 5.47 15.23 2.28
N PRO A 19 6.54 15.66 1.60
CA PRO A 19 6.42 16.38 0.33
C PRO A 19 5.54 15.59 -0.67
N GLY A 20 4.49 16.24 -1.20
CA GLY A 20 3.53 15.58 -2.08
C GLY A 20 2.61 14.58 -1.40
N GLY A 21 2.77 14.34 -0.10
CA GLY A 21 1.92 13.44 0.67
C GLY A 21 2.15 11.96 0.43
N VAL A 22 3.21 11.59 -0.29
CA VAL A 22 3.50 10.20 -0.68
C VAL A 22 4.99 9.90 -0.61
N ASN A 23 5.32 8.60 -0.56
CA ASN A 23 6.71 8.13 -0.53
C ASN A 23 7.40 8.18 -1.90
N SER A 24 6.62 8.30 -2.97
CA SER A 24 7.13 8.32 -4.33
C SER A 24 6.33 9.33 -5.16
N PRO A 25 6.99 10.16 -5.99
CA PRO A 25 6.29 11.15 -6.81
C PRO A 25 5.21 10.56 -7.73
N VAL A 26 5.42 9.33 -8.22
CA VAL A 26 4.46 8.63 -9.07
C VAL A 26 3.13 8.42 -8.36
N ARG A 27 3.15 8.21 -7.04
CA ARG A 27 1.95 7.95 -6.24
C ARG A 27 1.16 9.21 -5.91
N ALA A 28 1.70 10.38 -6.19
CA ALA A 28 1.02 11.64 -5.87
C ALA A 28 -0.10 12.02 -6.84
N PHE A 29 -0.27 11.30 -7.94
CA PHE A 29 -1.27 11.54 -8.98
C PHE A 29 -1.16 12.92 -9.65
N ARG A 30 -0.04 13.62 -9.49
CA ARG A 30 0.14 14.96 -10.05
C ARG A 30 0.07 15.00 -11.56
N ALA A 31 0.57 13.93 -12.21
CA ALA A 31 0.60 13.85 -13.68
C ALA A 31 -0.75 13.43 -14.26
N VAL A 32 -1.63 12.78 -13.49
CA VAL A 32 -2.89 12.24 -13.99
C VAL A 32 -4.11 12.90 -13.36
N GLY A 33 -3.91 13.74 -12.35
CA GLY A 33 -4.99 14.37 -11.61
C GLY A 33 -5.59 13.46 -10.54
N GLY A 34 -6.47 14.01 -9.71
CA GLY A 34 -7.07 13.29 -8.60
C GLY A 34 -6.14 13.19 -7.40
N GLU A 35 -6.53 12.37 -6.45
CA GLU A 35 -5.80 12.13 -5.21
C GLU A 35 -5.53 10.64 -5.04
N PRO A 36 -4.39 10.27 -4.43
CA PRO A 36 -4.09 8.87 -4.18
C PRO A 36 -5.04 8.28 -3.15
N PHE A 37 -5.33 6.99 -3.27
CA PHE A 37 -5.99 6.23 -2.23
C PHE A 37 -4.95 5.56 -1.34
N PHE A 38 -5.35 5.25 -0.11
CA PHE A 38 -4.47 4.61 0.86
C PHE A 38 -4.85 3.15 1.00
N VAL A 39 -3.86 2.27 0.88
CA VAL A 39 -4.06 0.83 0.99
C VAL A 39 -4.11 0.43 2.46
N ASP A 40 -5.17 -0.30 2.83
CA ASP A 40 -5.33 -0.86 4.16
C ASP A 40 -4.74 -2.26 4.27
N ARG A 41 -5.03 -3.11 3.28
CA ARG A 41 -4.54 -4.49 3.25
C ARG A 41 -4.46 -5.00 1.82
N ALA A 42 -3.71 -6.07 1.65
CA ALA A 42 -3.55 -6.73 0.36
C ALA A 42 -3.40 -8.23 0.56
N LYS A 43 -3.96 -9.00 -0.37
CA LYS A 43 -3.84 -10.46 -0.36
C LYS A 43 -3.99 -10.99 -1.77
N GLY A 44 -3.06 -11.86 -2.20
CA GLY A 44 -3.08 -12.41 -3.56
C GLY A 44 -3.02 -11.30 -4.60
N ALA A 45 -3.98 -11.28 -5.51
CA ALA A 45 -4.07 -10.28 -6.57
C ALA A 45 -4.91 -9.06 -6.17
N HIS A 46 -5.42 -9.01 -4.95
CA HIS A 46 -6.33 -7.97 -4.50
C HIS A 46 -5.68 -7.02 -3.51
N ILE A 47 -6.07 -5.75 -3.59
CA ILE A 47 -5.78 -4.75 -2.57
C ILE A 47 -7.08 -4.08 -2.15
N TRP A 48 -7.13 -3.63 -0.91
CA TRP A 48 -8.27 -2.89 -0.35
C TRP A 48 -7.78 -1.58 0.20
N ASP A 49 -8.50 -0.51 -0.14
CA ASP A 49 -8.17 0.79 0.42
C ASP A 49 -8.79 0.98 1.82
N VAL A 50 -8.46 2.08 2.46
CA VAL A 50 -8.96 2.39 3.82
C VAL A 50 -10.45 2.69 3.86
N ASP A 51 -11.07 2.89 2.71
CA ASP A 51 -12.52 3.12 2.58
C ASP A 51 -13.30 1.83 2.26
N GLY A 52 -12.60 0.69 2.20
CA GLY A 52 -13.22 -0.62 1.95
C GLY A 52 -13.40 -0.98 0.49
N ASN A 53 -12.94 -0.17 -0.44
CA ASN A 53 -12.99 -0.51 -1.86
C ASN A 53 -11.92 -1.54 -2.19
N ASP A 54 -12.26 -2.50 -3.06
CA ASP A 54 -11.30 -3.50 -3.50
C ASP A 54 -10.89 -3.27 -4.96
N TYR A 55 -9.67 -3.67 -5.25
CA TYR A 55 -9.06 -3.51 -6.57
C TYR A 55 -8.27 -4.75 -6.92
N ILE A 56 -8.09 -5.01 -8.21
CA ILE A 56 -7.11 -6.00 -8.67
C ILE A 56 -5.81 -5.26 -8.95
N ASP A 57 -4.73 -5.76 -8.35
CA ASP A 57 -3.41 -5.18 -8.51
C ASP A 57 -2.72 -5.74 -9.75
N TYR A 58 -2.61 -4.92 -10.79
CA TYR A 58 -1.90 -5.27 -12.01
C TYR A 58 -0.41 -4.85 -11.98
N VAL A 59 0.01 -4.15 -10.93
CA VAL A 59 1.37 -3.60 -10.84
C VAL A 59 2.31 -4.51 -10.06
N GLY A 60 1.81 -5.20 -9.03
CA GLY A 60 2.60 -6.11 -8.20
C GLY A 60 3.77 -5.44 -7.51
N THR A 61 3.55 -4.22 -6.97
CA THR A 61 4.58 -3.41 -6.29
C THR A 61 5.82 -3.16 -7.16
N TRP A 62 5.62 -3.01 -8.47
CA TRP A 62 6.67 -2.82 -9.47
C TRP A 62 7.60 -4.03 -9.62
N GLY A 63 7.05 -5.26 -9.41
CA GLY A 63 7.76 -6.52 -9.62
C GLY A 63 7.98 -7.38 -8.38
N PRO A 64 8.22 -6.83 -7.17
CA PRO A 64 8.52 -7.67 -6.01
C PRO A 64 7.42 -8.66 -5.61
N ALA A 65 6.15 -8.36 -5.85
CA ALA A 65 5.04 -9.22 -5.44
C ALA A 65 4.77 -10.34 -6.46
N ILE A 66 5.76 -11.17 -6.74
CA ILE A 66 5.68 -12.25 -7.74
C ILE A 66 4.60 -13.29 -7.39
N LEU A 67 4.47 -13.63 -6.10
CA LEU A 67 3.50 -14.62 -5.61
C LEU A 67 2.19 -13.98 -5.14
N GLY A 68 1.97 -12.72 -5.49
CA GLY A 68 0.86 -11.95 -4.96
C GLY A 68 1.16 -11.37 -3.59
N HIS A 69 0.20 -10.61 -3.07
CA HIS A 69 0.35 -9.99 -1.75
C HIS A 69 0.09 -11.01 -0.64
N ALA A 70 0.80 -10.84 0.47
CA ALA A 70 0.60 -11.58 1.71
C ALA A 70 0.52 -13.11 1.50
N HIS A 71 1.37 -13.67 0.64
CA HIS A 71 1.43 -15.12 0.44
C HIS A 71 1.69 -15.79 1.79
N PRO A 72 0.86 -16.78 2.21
CA PRO A 72 0.96 -17.34 3.55
C PRO A 72 2.33 -17.88 3.92
N GLY A 73 3.00 -18.56 3.00
CA GLY A 73 4.34 -19.10 3.25
C GLY A 73 5.38 -18.02 3.49
N ILE A 74 5.30 -16.93 2.74
CA ILE A 74 6.22 -15.79 2.88
C ILE A 74 5.95 -15.05 4.18
N ILE A 75 4.68 -14.78 4.50
CA ILE A 75 4.30 -14.12 5.75
C ILE A 75 4.80 -14.91 6.95
N GLN A 76 4.62 -16.24 6.94
CA GLN A 76 5.09 -17.09 8.01
C GLN A 76 6.62 -17.04 8.16
N ALA A 77 7.34 -17.06 7.05
CA ALA A 77 8.81 -16.98 7.06
C ALA A 77 9.28 -15.65 7.64
N VAL A 78 8.66 -14.54 7.23
CA VAL A 78 9.01 -13.21 7.74
C VAL A 78 8.71 -13.09 9.22
N GLN A 79 7.53 -13.55 9.67
CA GLN A 79 7.15 -13.55 11.09
C GLN A 79 8.13 -14.35 11.93
N SER A 80 8.51 -15.55 11.46
CA SER A 80 9.48 -16.39 12.17
C SER A 80 10.83 -15.69 12.29
N GLN A 81 11.28 -15.02 11.25
CA GLN A 81 12.57 -14.32 11.26
C GLN A 81 12.55 -13.11 12.20
N LEU A 82 11.45 -12.36 12.22
CA LEU A 82 11.28 -11.24 13.13
C LEU A 82 11.33 -11.67 14.60
N LEU A 83 10.77 -12.83 14.93
CA LEU A 83 10.82 -13.37 16.29
C LEU A 83 12.22 -13.80 16.68
N LYS A 84 13.03 -14.23 15.74
CA LYS A 84 14.40 -14.72 16.00
C LYS A 84 15.43 -13.61 16.02
N LYS A 85 15.28 -12.61 15.14
CA LYS A 85 16.31 -11.60 14.96
C LYS A 85 15.71 -10.32 14.39
N ILE A 86 15.59 -9.32 15.24
CA ILE A 86 15.09 -8.01 14.88
C ILE A 86 16.18 -7.13 14.30
N ILE A 87 17.44 -7.32 14.76
CA ILE A 87 18.58 -6.51 14.35
C ILE A 87 19.35 -7.26 13.27
N LEU A 88 19.54 -6.60 12.15
CA LEU A 88 20.39 -7.11 11.08
C LEU A 88 21.85 -6.73 11.38
N ASN A 89 22.71 -7.69 11.27
CA ASN A 89 24.14 -7.44 11.40
C ASN A 89 24.72 -6.96 10.08
#